data_8bdd4f8bcd5f6247f0d70370acd1b5fd
#
_entry.id   8bdd4f8bcd5f6247f0d70370acd1b5fd
#
_cell.length_a   1.000
_cell.length_b   1.000
_cell.length_c   1.000
_cell.angle_alpha   90.00
_cell.angle_beta   90.00
_cell.angle_gamma   90.00
#
_symmetry.space_group_name_H-M   'P 1'
#
loop_
_entity.id
_entity.type
_entity.pdbx_description
1 polymer ?
#
loop_
_entity_poly.entity_id
_entity_poly.type
_entity_poly.pdbx_seq_one_letter_code
_entity_poly.pdbx_strand_id
1 'polypeptide(L)'
;MIAVIGDPDTATGFRLAGVERVYEVSEDEDVSEILSGLEKEGVSIIIVTERIAERNRERIKEMNARKKGVAPIIVEIPDKRGPIEKVDMISELTKRAVGIVIR
;
A
#
# COMPACT_ATOMS: atom_id res chain seq x y z
N MET A 1 6.84 14.50 -5.55
CA MET A 1 5.47 14.29 -6.04
C MET A 1 4.86 13.07 -5.36
N ILE A 2 3.61 13.18 -4.98
CA ILE A 2 2.88 12.10 -4.28
C ILE A 2 1.81 11.54 -5.20
N ALA A 3 1.69 10.22 -5.28
CA ALA A 3 0.63 9.56 -6.00
C ALA A 3 -0.18 8.69 -5.04
N VAL A 4 -1.45 8.51 -5.33
CA VAL A 4 -2.35 7.68 -4.52
C VAL A 4 -3.01 6.65 -5.41
N ILE A 5 -3.06 5.42 -4.95
CA ILE A 5 -3.80 4.35 -5.61
C ILE A 5 -4.79 3.81 -4.57
N GLY A 6 -6.07 3.93 -4.84
CA GLY A 6 -7.06 3.54 -3.87
C GLY A 6 -8.41 3.21 -4.47
N ASP A 7 -9.28 2.72 -3.61
CA ASP A 7 -10.67 2.48 -3.93
C ASP A 7 -11.40 3.83 -4.14
N PRO A 8 -12.64 3.82 -4.65
CA PRO A 8 -13.33 5.08 -4.95
C PRO A 8 -13.41 6.07 -3.79
N ASP A 9 -13.69 5.61 -2.59
CA ASP A 9 -13.81 6.52 -1.45
C ASP A 9 -12.47 7.11 -1.03
N THR A 10 -11.42 6.29 -1.01
CA THR A 10 -10.07 6.74 -0.70
C THR A 10 -9.60 7.73 -1.76
N ALA A 11 -9.80 7.39 -3.03
CA ALA A 11 -9.41 8.27 -4.14
C ALA A 11 -10.10 9.62 -4.05
N THR A 12 -11.40 9.63 -3.78
CA THR A 12 -12.16 10.86 -3.64
C THR A 12 -11.62 11.71 -2.51
N GLY A 13 -11.34 11.09 -1.37
CA GLY A 13 -10.80 11.81 -0.22
C GLY A 13 -9.50 12.52 -0.53
N PHE A 14 -8.58 11.83 -1.19
CA PHE A 14 -7.29 12.43 -1.53
C PHE A 14 -7.40 13.50 -2.62
N ARG A 15 -8.32 13.33 -3.58
CA ARG A 15 -8.58 14.37 -4.57
C ARG A 15 -9.09 15.65 -3.90
N LEU A 16 -9.99 15.50 -2.95
CA LEU A 16 -10.51 16.65 -2.21
C LEU A 16 -9.42 17.33 -1.39
N ALA A 17 -8.44 16.57 -0.93
CA ALA A 17 -7.31 17.10 -0.19
C ALA A 17 -6.28 17.79 -1.08
N GLY A 18 -6.45 17.74 -2.41
CA GLY A 18 -5.57 18.44 -3.34
C GLY A 18 -4.48 17.59 -3.98
N VAL A 19 -4.50 16.29 -3.81
CA VAL A 19 -3.52 15.41 -4.47
C VAL A 19 -3.90 15.28 -5.94
N GLU A 20 -2.96 15.59 -6.83
CA GLU A 20 -3.24 15.57 -8.27
C GLU A 20 -3.17 14.20 -8.91
N ARG A 21 -2.25 13.35 -8.45
CA ARG A 21 -2.02 12.02 -9.00
C ARG A 21 -2.78 10.98 -8.20
N VAL A 22 -4.06 10.80 -8.51
CA VAL A 22 -4.92 9.85 -7.80
C VAL A 22 -5.48 8.84 -8.80
N TYR A 23 -5.26 7.56 -8.52
CA TYR A 23 -5.74 6.47 -9.35
C TYR A 23 -6.80 5.69 -8.58
N GLU A 24 -7.98 5.65 -9.15
CA GLU A 24 -9.10 4.92 -8.56
C GLU A 24 -9.17 3.54 -9.19
N VAL A 25 -9.07 2.50 -8.36
CA VAL A 25 -9.03 1.12 -8.85
C VAL A 25 -9.88 0.21 -7.96
N SER A 26 -10.16 -0.99 -8.45
CA SER A 26 -10.83 -2.02 -7.65
C SER A 26 -9.83 -2.62 -6.67
N GLU A 27 -10.30 -3.12 -5.54
CA GLU A 27 -9.42 -3.65 -4.50
C GLU A 27 -8.64 -4.89 -4.93
N ASP A 28 -9.13 -5.62 -5.94
CA ASP A 28 -8.46 -6.81 -6.45
C ASP A 28 -7.78 -6.57 -7.80
N GLU A 29 -7.64 -5.32 -8.18
CA GLU A 29 -7.06 -4.96 -9.46
C GLU A 29 -5.53 -5.08 -9.47
N ASP A 30 -4.98 -5.52 -10.59
CA ASP A 30 -3.54 -5.55 -10.81
C ASP A 30 -3.09 -4.15 -11.19
N VAL A 31 -2.30 -3.52 -10.34
CA VAL A 31 -1.83 -2.15 -10.57
C VAL A 31 -0.36 -2.09 -11.00
N SER A 32 0.18 -3.20 -11.48
CA SER A 32 1.59 -3.27 -11.88
C SER A 32 1.98 -2.21 -12.89
N GLU A 33 1.13 -1.96 -13.87
CA GLU A 33 1.42 -0.94 -14.89
C GLU A 33 1.42 0.47 -14.29
N ILE A 34 0.51 0.73 -13.39
CA ILE A 34 0.45 2.03 -12.72
C ILE A 34 1.71 2.22 -11.90
N LEU A 35 2.10 1.21 -11.14
CA LEU A 35 3.32 1.27 -10.33
C LEU A 35 4.56 1.49 -11.18
N SER A 36 4.67 0.77 -12.29
CA SER A 36 5.80 0.93 -13.21
C SER A 36 5.87 2.32 -13.79
N GLY A 37 4.72 2.86 -14.19
CA GLY A 37 4.66 4.22 -14.73
C GLY A 37 5.08 5.26 -13.72
N LEU A 38 4.61 5.13 -12.48
CA LEU A 38 4.95 6.05 -11.40
C LEU A 38 6.43 5.98 -11.07
N GLU A 39 6.99 4.79 -11.08
CA GLU A 39 8.42 4.60 -10.85
C GLU A 39 9.25 5.33 -11.91
N LYS A 40 8.85 5.19 -13.16
CA LYS A 40 9.53 5.85 -14.28
C LYS A 40 9.42 7.37 -14.22
N GLU A 41 8.32 7.88 -13.71
CA GLU A 41 8.11 9.31 -13.59
C GLU A 41 8.85 9.93 -12.41
N GLY A 42 9.46 9.11 -11.58
CA GLY A 42 10.23 9.61 -10.45
C GLY A 42 9.38 10.11 -9.30
N VAL A 43 8.20 9.53 -9.12
CA VAL A 43 7.33 9.86 -8.00
C VAL A 43 8.01 9.49 -6.70
N SER A 44 7.96 10.37 -5.71
CA SER A 44 8.66 10.18 -4.44
C SER A 44 7.92 9.27 -3.47
N ILE A 45 6.61 9.41 -3.40
CA ILE A 45 5.79 8.66 -2.46
C ILE A 45 4.56 8.11 -3.18
N ILE A 46 4.28 6.84 -2.97
CA ILE A 46 3.05 6.21 -3.47
C ILE A 46 2.26 5.74 -2.26
N ILE A 47 1.07 6.28 -2.09
CA ILE A 47 0.16 5.86 -1.04
C ILE A 47 -0.81 4.86 -1.65
N VAL A 48 -0.93 3.70 -1.06
CA VAL A 48 -1.81 2.64 -1.57
C VAL A 48 -2.57 2.02 -0.40
N THR A 49 -3.82 1.64 -0.62
CA THR A 49 -4.58 0.97 0.44
C THR A 49 -4.02 -0.42 0.67
N GLU A 50 -4.15 -0.91 1.89
CA GLU A 50 -3.62 -2.23 2.24
C GLU A 50 -4.21 -3.36 1.39
N ARG A 51 -5.49 -3.27 1.05
CA ARG A 51 -6.12 -4.31 0.22
C ARG A 51 -5.55 -4.38 -1.17
N ILE A 52 -5.33 -3.22 -1.78
CA ILE A 52 -4.72 -3.16 -3.11
C ILE A 52 -3.26 -3.60 -3.03
N ALA A 53 -2.55 -3.17 -1.99
CA ALA A 53 -1.16 -3.56 -1.80
C ALA A 53 -1.03 -5.08 -1.63
N GLU A 54 -1.95 -5.69 -0.91
CA GLU A 54 -1.92 -7.13 -0.69
C GLU A 54 -2.12 -7.90 -1.99
N ARG A 55 -3.04 -7.45 -2.84
CA ARG A 55 -3.26 -8.03 -4.16
C ARG A 55 -2.01 -7.92 -5.05
N ASN A 56 -1.21 -6.89 -4.83
CA ASN A 56 -0.04 -6.60 -5.65
C ASN A 56 1.27 -6.77 -4.88
N ARG A 57 1.27 -7.59 -3.86
CA ARG A 57 2.40 -7.73 -2.94
C ARG A 57 3.72 -8.10 -3.62
N GLU A 58 3.67 -9.01 -4.58
CA GLU A 58 4.88 -9.44 -5.27
C GLU A 58 5.53 -8.28 -6.03
N ARG A 59 4.72 -7.49 -6.71
CA ARG A 59 5.23 -6.35 -7.47
C ARG A 59 5.83 -5.29 -6.54
N ILE A 60 5.18 -5.06 -5.41
CA ILE A 60 5.66 -4.10 -4.43
C ILE A 60 6.99 -4.56 -3.83
N LYS A 61 7.10 -5.86 -3.55
CA LYS A 61 8.36 -6.43 -3.07
C LYS A 61 9.48 -6.23 -4.07
N GLU A 62 9.20 -6.45 -5.35
CA GLU A 62 10.20 -6.24 -6.39
C GLU A 62 10.70 -4.80 -6.43
N MET A 63 9.78 -3.86 -6.34
CA MET A 63 10.13 -2.45 -6.34
C MET A 63 11.00 -2.08 -5.13
N ASN A 64 10.63 -2.60 -3.96
CA ASN A 64 11.40 -2.34 -2.75
C ASN A 64 12.79 -2.98 -2.79
N ALA A 65 12.89 -4.15 -3.41
CA ALA A 65 14.17 -4.86 -3.52
C ALA A 65 15.15 -4.16 -4.45
N ARG A 66 14.63 -3.42 -5.45
CA ARG A 66 15.47 -2.72 -6.41
C ARG A 66 15.86 -1.31 -5.97
N LYS A 67 15.71 -1.00 -4.71
CA LYS A 67 16.06 0.33 -4.21
C LYS A 67 17.49 0.71 -4.57
N LYS A 68 17.62 1.59 -5.53
CA LYS A 68 18.90 2.15 -5.94
C LYS A 68 18.71 3.67 -5.98
N GLY A 69 18.94 4.34 -4.87
CA GLY A 69 18.81 5.79 -4.83
C GLY A 69 17.35 6.25 -4.79
N VAL A 70 16.79 6.64 -5.92
CA VAL A 70 15.52 7.37 -5.97
C VAL A 70 14.32 6.44 -6.24
N ALA A 71 14.18 5.38 -5.51
CA ALA A 71 12.99 4.55 -5.62
C ALA A 71 11.86 5.19 -4.80
N PRO A 72 10.59 5.11 -5.25
CA PRO A 72 9.50 5.69 -4.47
C PRO A 72 9.31 4.93 -3.15
N ILE A 73 8.91 5.66 -2.14
CA ILE A 73 8.51 5.06 -0.86
C ILE A 73 7.05 4.68 -0.99
N ILE A 74 6.73 3.42 -0.72
CA ILE A 74 5.34 2.95 -0.79
C ILE A 74 4.78 2.89 0.62
N VAL A 75 3.73 3.66 0.86
CA VAL A 75 3.05 3.74 2.15
C VAL A 75 1.71 3.05 2.04
N GLU A 76 1.48 2.05 2.89
CA GLU A 76 0.21 1.32 2.90
C GLU A 76 -0.68 1.89 4.00
N ILE A 77 -1.93 2.20 3.63
CA ILE A 77 -2.90 2.74 4.59
C ILE A 77 -4.15 1.85 4.60
N PRO A 78 -4.87 1.79 5.71
CA PRO A 78 -6.15 1.07 5.73
C PRO A 78 -7.19 1.86 4.92
N ASP A 79 -8.16 1.14 4.36
CA ASP A 79 -9.31 1.80 3.73
C ASP A 79 -10.41 1.99 4.77
N LYS A 80 -11.61 2.41 4.32
CA LYS A 80 -12.71 2.69 5.24
C LYS A 80 -13.17 1.47 6.05
N ARG A 81 -12.79 0.27 5.63
CA ARG A 81 -13.13 -0.96 6.35
C ARG A 81 -12.11 -1.30 7.43
N GLY A 82 -11.06 -0.48 7.55
CA GLY A 82 -10.02 -0.69 8.55
C GLY A 82 -8.91 -1.62 8.09
N PRO A 83 -7.94 -1.90 8.98
CA PRO A 83 -6.79 -2.75 8.65
C PRO A 83 -7.22 -4.15 8.22
N ILE A 84 -6.45 -4.76 7.33
CA ILE A 84 -6.73 -6.11 6.87
C ILE A 84 -6.14 -7.15 7.81
N GLU A 85 -6.53 -8.40 7.58
CA GLU A 85 -6.19 -9.50 8.47
C GLU A 85 -4.71 -9.85 8.59
N LYS A 86 -3.87 -9.37 7.71
CA LYS A 86 -2.44 -9.64 7.85
C LYS A 86 -1.90 -9.09 9.18
N VAL A 87 -2.56 -8.09 9.71
CA VAL A 87 -2.22 -7.55 11.03
C VAL A 87 -2.51 -8.59 12.10
N ASP A 88 -3.54 -9.36 11.89
CA ASP A 88 -3.91 -10.42 12.82
C ASP A 88 -2.89 -11.54 12.83
N MET A 89 -2.28 -11.84 11.69
CA MET A 89 -1.21 -12.83 11.64
C MET A 89 -0.02 -12.41 12.51
N ILE A 90 0.35 -11.17 12.42
CA ILE A 90 1.44 -10.64 13.24
C ILE A 90 1.06 -10.67 14.72
N SER A 91 -0.18 -10.30 15.01
CA SER A 91 -0.71 -10.36 16.37
C SER A 91 -0.69 -11.76 16.92
N GLU A 92 -1.07 -12.74 16.11
CA GLU A 92 -1.07 -14.14 16.53
C GLU A 92 0.31 -14.63 16.84
N LEU A 93 1.28 -14.32 16.01
CA LEU A 93 2.66 -14.70 16.27
C LEU A 93 3.17 -14.08 17.55
N THR A 94 2.83 -12.82 17.77
CA THR A 94 3.20 -12.13 18.99
C THR A 94 2.53 -12.76 20.20
N LYS A 95 1.27 -13.12 20.07
CA LYS A 95 0.54 -13.78 21.14
C LYS A 95 1.16 -15.11 21.50
N ARG A 96 1.60 -15.88 20.53
CA ARG A 96 2.26 -17.15 20.82
C ARG A 96 3.52 -16.97 21.62
N ALA A 97 4.34 -16.02 21.22
CA ALA A 97 5.60 -15.77 21.89
C ALA A 97 5.38 -15.24 23.30
N VAL A 98 4.46 -14.30 23.45
CA VAL A 98 4.18 -13.68 24.75
C VAL A 98 3.33 -14.58 25.62
N GLY A 99 2.42 -15.33 25.03
CA GLY A 99 1.56 -16.24 25.76
C GLY A 99 2.31 -17.29 26.54
N ILE A 100 3.46 -17.71 26.04
CA ILE A 100 4.31 -18.65 26.74
C ILE A 100 4.90 -18.05 28.02
N VAL A 101 5.14 -16.75 27.98
CA VAL A 101 5.75 -16.05 29.11
C VAL A 101 4.71 -15.60 30.12
N ILE A 102 3.56 -15.16 29.65
CA ILE A 102 2.56 -14.54 30.52
C ILE A 102 1.68 -15.57 31.23
N ARG A 103 1.62 -16.74 30.71
CA ARG A 103 0.87 -17.80 31.36
C ARG A 103 1.61 -18.36 32.54
#